data_4e1481dfb1d03668172ecc3a3aa10ff6
#
_entry.id   4e1481dfb1d03668172ecc3a3aa10ff6
#
_cell.length_a   1.000
_cell.length_b   1.000
_cell.length_c   1.000
_cell.angle_alpha   90.00
_cell.angle_beta   90.00
_cell.angle_gamma   90.00
#
_symmetry.space_group_name_H-M   'P 1'
#
loop_
_entity.id
_entity.type
_entity.pdbx_description
1 polymer ?
#
loop_
_entity_poly.entity_id
_entity_poly.type
_entity_poly.pdbx_seq_one_letter_code
_entity_poly.pdbx_strand_id
1 'polypeptide(L)'
;MLKDVEWAKDGTYRPGEKYSPERFFNEGLKNSCSFDLQLGYFSSATISVLAEGFATFISKGGVMRLVINQIVSEEDKVAIQKGVYGDVIDCMDLSNFNELCKTFDEYQEQFFRCLSYLIAQNRIQIKIIKPKGHKGIAHTKTGQFRDDDTITSFTGSANFTINGLLYNIEEIKIDRSDSPDEMTLNRIKSQRTKFELIMNEQESDIEYLSPSQLETAVSSCYQDTNIDELLDVEKKLDRIRQERRVQKAIMTGDMVMEDICIKEVTPRFPYPSGPREYQQQAFENWKNNKQKGLFAMATGTGKTITSLNCLLEIYKRNGYYKAIILVPTITLVNQWEQECHKFNFMNVIKVYSKNPLWKEDVESIHFNEEYRLKNDSETSYVIISTYASYAREKVFKALNWFNKRQLLLIADECHNMASGSMLKRLAYIPYLRRIGLSATPDRQYDDEGNRNLRKFFGAENHYTYE
;
A
#
# COMPACT_ATOMS: atom_id res chain seq x y z
N MET A 1 -11.18 -11.01 -23.92
CA MET A 1 -10.32 -10.33 -24.91
C MET A 1 -10.45 -8.82 -24.71
N LEU A 2 -9.54 -8.01 -25.26
CA LEU A 2 -9.57 -6.55 -25.08
C LEU A 2 -10.86 -5.90 -25.58
N LYS A 3 -11.49 -6.46 -26.61
CA LYS A 3 -12.78 -5.98 -27.12
C LYS A 3 -13.95 -6.18 -26.16
N ASP A 4 -13.83 -7.12 -25.22
CA ASP A 4 -14.91 -7.48 -24.29
C ASP A 4 -14.80 -6.69 -22.97
N VAL A 5 -13.75 -5.90 -22.81
CA VAL A 5 -13.53 -5.06 -21.62
C VAL A 5 -14.42 -3.81 -21.67
N GLU A 6 -15.05 -3.49 -20.55
CA GLU A 6 -15.78 -2.22 -20.38
C GLU A 6 -14.79 -1.06 -20.17
N TRP A 7 -14.34 -0.48 -21.27
CA TRP A 7 -13.45 0.68 -21.25
C TRP A 7 -14.21 1.99 -20.96
N ALA A 8 -13.48 3.01 -20.48
CA ALA A 8 -14.03 4.34 -20.32
C ALA A 8 -14.57 4.90 -21.67
N LYS A 9 -15.82 5.35 -21.69
CA LYS A 9 -16.48 5.81 -22.92
C LYS A 9 -15.84 7.07 -23.52
N ASP A 10 -15.28 7.94 -22.65
CA ASP A 10 -14.56 9.16 -23.05
C ASP A 10 -13.06 8.88 -23.32
N GLY A 11 -12.63 7.63 -23.21
CA GLY A 11 -11.25 7.22 -23.38
C GLY A 11 -10.30 7.76 -22.31
N THR A 12 -10.81 8.20 -21.14
CA THR A 12 -10.01 8.84 -20.12
C THR A 12 -10.14 8.11 -18.79
N TYR A 13 -9.00 7.92 -18.12
CA TYR A 13 -8.91 7.30 -16.80
C TYR A 13 -8.33 8.29 -15.81
N ARG A 14 -9.03 8.50 -14.68
CA ARG A 14 -8.66 9.47 -13.64
C ARG A 14 -8.58 8.81 -12.27
N PRO A 15 -7.61 9.22 -11.45
CA PRO A 15 -7.54 8.74 -10.07
C PRO A 15 -8.83 9.04 -9.30
N GLY A 16 -9.28 8.06 -8.52
CA GLY A 16 -10.46 8.22 -7.67
C GLY A 16 -11.81 8.06 -8.36
N GLU A 17 -11.85 7.91 -9.68
CA GLU A 17 -13.08 7.67 -10.44
C GLU A 17 -13.34 6.17 -10.70
N LYS A 18 -14.53 5.82 -11.18
CA LYS A 18 -14.91 4.46 -11.61
C LYS A 18 -13.88 3.89 -12.60
N TYR A 19 -13.42 4.72 -13.53
CA TYR A 19 -12.38 4.40 -14.50
C TYR A 19 -11.07 5.00 -14.02
N SER A 20 -10.38 4.27 -13.14
CA SER A 20 -9.09 4.65 -12.58
C SER A 20 -7.92 4.03 -13.36
N PRO A 21 -6.70 4.61 -13.30
CA PRO A 21 -5.50 4.06 -13.91
C PRO A 21 -5.24 2.59 -13.52
N GLU A 22 -5.48 2.23 -12.27
CA GLU A 22 -5.32 0.87 -11.79
C GLU A 22 -6.27 -0.10 -12.50
N ARG A 23 -7.52 0.29 -12.67
CA ARG A 23 -8.50 -0.50 -13.42
C ARG A 23 -8.05 -0.68 -14.87
N PHE A 24 -7.55 0.38 -15.50
CA PHE A 24 -7.04 0.32 -16.86
C PHE A 24 -5.92 -0.72 -17.03
N PHE A 25 -4.89 -0.65 -16.19
CA PHE A 25 -3.76 -1.59 -16.29
C PHE A 25 -4.15 -3.02 -15.92
N ASN A 26 -4.96 -3.20 -14.88
CA ASN A 26 -5.44 -4.51 -14.48
C ASN A 26 -6.24 -5.19 -15.60
N GLU A 27 -7.23 -4.49 -16.17
CA GLU A 27 -8.03 -5.01 -17.28
C GLU A 27 -7.19 -5.21 -18.55
N GLY A 28 -6.28 -4.30 -18.85
CA GLY A 28 -5.37 -4.41 -19.99
C GLY A 28 -4.47 -5.63 -19.89
N LEU A 29 -3.80 -5.84 -18.76
CA LEU A 29 -2.94 -7.00 -18.53
C LEU A 29 -3.75 -8.31 -18.55
N LYS A 30 -4.85 -8.39 -17.84
CA LYS A 30 -5.67 -9.61 -17.77
C LYS A 30 -6.28 -10.04 -19.11
N ASN A 31 -6.42 -9.12 -20.07
CA ASN A 31 -7.10 -9.37 -21.35
C ASN A 31 -6.21 -9.28 -22.59
N SER A 32 -4.89 -9.11 -22.43
CA SER A 32 -3.92 -9.06 -23.52
C SER A 32 -2.98 -10.25 -23.52
N CYS A 33 -2.37 -10.51 -24.68
CA CYS A 33 -1.29 -11.49 -24.85
C CYS A 33 0.07 -10.82 -25.11
N SER A 34 0.10 -9.51 -25.40
CA SER A 34 1.32 -8.75 -25.60
C SER A 34 1.18 -7.36 -25.00
N PHE A 35 2.25 -6.90 -24.33
CA PHE A 35 2.32 -5.60 -23.70
C PHE A 35 3.62 -4.87 -24.05
N ASP A 36 3.49 -3.74 -24.74
CA ASP A 36 4.58 -2.82 -25.02
C ASP A 36 4.49 -1.66 -24.04
N LEU A 37 5.55 -1.38 -23.30
CA LEU A 37 5.57 -0.32 -22.31
C LEU A 37 6.83 0.54 -22.43
N GLN A 38 6.65 1.85 -22.52
CA GLN A 38 7.72 2.83 -22.43
C GLN A 38 7.51 3.71 -21.20
N LEU A 39 8.49 3.69 -20.30
CA LEU A 39 8.51 4.47 -19.08
C LEU A 39 9.67 5.45 -19.10
N GLY A 40 9.43 6.64 -18.55
CA GLY A 40 10.51 7.60 -18.29
C GLY A 40 11.46 7.08 -17.20
N TYR A 41 10.91 6.51 -16.14
CA TYR A 41 11.62 5.83 -15.03
C TYR A 41 10.62 4.99 -14.23
N PHE A 42 11.14 4.06 -13.42
CA PHE A 42 10.32 3.33 -12.47
C PHE A 42 10.03 4.19 -11.24
N SER A 43 8.75 4.32 -10.91
CA SER A 43 8.30 4.81 -9.62
C SER A 43 7.57 3.72 -8.86
N SER A 44 7.55 3.81 -7.53
CA SER A 44 6.81 2.88 -6.66
C SER A 44 5.34 2.75 -7.09
N ALA A 45 4.74 3.85 -7.49
CA ALA A 45 3.34 3.88 -7.92
C ALA A 45 3.11 3.16 -9.25
N THR A 46 3.97 3.35 -10.26
CA THR A 46 3.90 2.64 -11.54
C THR A 46 3.96 1.13 -11.31
N ILE A 47 4.91 0.70 -10.49
CA ILE A 47 5.12 -0.71 -10.15
C ILE A 47 3.89 -1.29 -9.44
N SER A 48 3.36 -0.56 -8.46
CA SER A 48 2.19 -1.03 -7.71
C SER A 48 0.96 -1.21 -8.58
N VAL A 49 0.76 -0.31 -9.56
CA VAL A 49 -0.36 -0.41 -10.51
C VAL A 49 -0.21 -1.58 -11.46
N LEU A 50 1.02 -1.86 -11.91
CA LEU A 50 1.30 -2.97 -12.82
C LEU A 50 1.31 -4.34 -12.12
N ALA A 51 1.54 -4.39 -10.82
CA ALA A 51 1.61 -5.65 -10.05
C ALA A 51 0.31 -6.46 -10.12
N GLU A 52 -0.84 -5.78 -10.29
CA GLU A 52 -2.13 -6.44 -10.44
C GLU A 52 -2.39 -6.80 -11.90
N GLY A 53 -2.89 -8.01 -12.13
CA GLY A 53 -3.12 -8.54 -13.47
C GLY A 53 -1.85 -9.07 -14.15
N PHE A 54 -0.65 -8.83 -13.61
CA PHE A 54 0.60 -9.22 -14.25
C PHE A 54 0.84 -10.73 -14.21
N ALA A 55 0.53 -11.40 -13.09
CA ALA A 55 0.63 -12.85 -13.00
C ALA A 55 -0.41 -13.53 -13.92
N THR A 56 -1.62 -12.99 -14.00
CA THR A 56 -2.64 -13.45 -14.95
C THR A 56 -2.17 -13.29 -16.41
N PHE A 57 -1.57 -12.15 -16.77
CA PHE A 57 -0.96 -11.94 -18.09
C PHE A 57 0.10 -13.00 -18.40
N ILE A 58 1.00 -13.25 -17.46
CA ILE A 58 2.06 -14.26 -17.57
C ILE A 58 1.49 -15.66 -17.75
N SER A 59 0.48 -16.03 -16.95
CA SER A 59 -0.13 -17.36 -16.98
C SER A 59 -0.79 -17.69 -18.32
N LYS A 60 -1.27 -16.67 -19.03
CA LYS A 60 -1.86 -16.77 -20.37
C LYS A 60 -0.83 -16.77 -21.51
N GLY A 61 0.45 -16.83 -21.21
CA GLY A 61 1.49 -16.80 -22.23
C GLY A 61 1.93 -15.40 -22.67
N GLY A 62 1.55 -14.35 -21.93
CA GLY A 62 1.83 -12.95 -22.28
C GLY A 62 3.30 -12.65 -22.51
N VAL A 63 3.63 -11.82 -23.51
CA VAL A 63 4.97 -11.39 -23.88
C VAL A 63 5.09 -9.88 -23.69
N MET A 64 6.19 -9.41 -23.10
CA MET A 64 6.38 -7.99 -22.79
C MET A 64 7.59 -7.41 -23.51
N ARG A 65 7.48 -6.14 -23.94
CA ARG A 65 8.62 -5.33 -24.35
C ARG A 65 8.65 -4.05 -23.53
N LEU A 66 9.78 -3.78 -22.91
CA LEU A 66 9.92 -2.70 -21.94
C LEU A 66 11.05 -1.76 -22.32
N VAL A 67 10.74 -0.49 -22.46
CA VAL A 67 11.71 0.59 -22.67
C VAL A 67 11.75 1.46 -21.42
N ILE A 68 12.93 1.66 -20.84
CA ILE A 68 13.16 2.43 -19.61
C ILE A 68 14.23 3.49 -19.86
N ASN A 69 14.01 4.70 -19.40
CA ASN A 69 15.08 5.67 -19.30
C ASN A 69 15.97 5.40 -18.09
N GLN A 70 17.27 5.45 -18.28
CA GLN A 70 18.21 5.49 -17.18
C GLN A 70 18.26 6.91 -16.60
N ILE A 71 18.10 7.03 -15.30
CA ILE A 71 18.47 8.25 -14.56
C ILE A 71 19.97 8.23 -14.38
N VAL A 72 20.64 9.23 -14.94
CA VAL A 72 22.05 9.06 -15.33
C VAL A 72 23.04 9.83 -14.50
N SER A 73 22.64 10.89 -13.78
CA SER A 73 23.63 11.68 -13.05
C SER A 73 23.22 11.94 -11.61
N GLU A 74 24.25 12.05 -10.74
CA GLU A 74 24.03 12.53 -9.37
C GLU A 74 23.47 13.97 -9.36
N GLU A 75 23.74 14.75 -10.41
CA GLU A 75 23.20 16.10 -10.59
C GLU A 75 21.70 16.05 -10.87
N ASP A 76 21.24 15.09 -11.69
CA ASP A 76 19.81 14.85 -11.93
C ASP A 76 19.10 14.35 -10.67
N LYS A 77 19.73 13.43 -9.92
CA LYS A 77 19.21 12.98 -8.61
C LYS A 77 19.08 14.14 -7.63
N VAL A 78 20.07 15.01 -7.57
CA VAL A 78 20.06 16.21 -6.70
C VAL A 78 19.03 17.24 -7.19
N ALA A 79 18.87 17.43 -8.49
CA ALA A 79 17.86 18.33 -9.07
C ALA A 79 16.45 17.82 -8.80
N ILE A 80 16.22 16.52 -8.92
CA ILE A 80 14.98 15.83 -8.58
C ILE A 80 14.69 15.99 -7.08
N GLN A 81 15.68 15.74 -6.21
CA GLN A 81 15.53 15.87 -4.76
C GLN A 81 15.32 17.33 -4.30
N LYS A 82 15.84 18.31 -5.02
CA LYS A 82 15.67 19.74 -4.72
C LYS A 82 14.37 20.34 -5.22
N GLY A 83 13.53 19.56 -5.89
CA GLY A 83 12.23 20.02 -6.36
C GLY A 83 12.33 21.10 -7.45
N VAL A 84 13.40 21.11 -8.26
CA VAL A 84 13.58 22.05 -9.38
C VAL A 84 12.43 21.94 -10.40
N TYR A 85 11.69 20.83 -10.35
CA TYR A 85 10.51 20.55 -11.18
C TYR A 85 9.18 20.55 -10.38
N GLY A 86 9.17 21.05 -9.15
CA GLY A 86 7.93 21.27 -8.37
C GLY A 86 7.42 20.08 -7.56
N ASP A 87 7.77 18.85 -7.89
CA ASP A 87 7.36 17.65 -7.16
C ASP A 87 8.55 16.77 -6.77
N VAL A 88 8.50 16.19 -5.58
CA VAL A 88 9.47 15.17 -5.17
C VAL A 88 9.20 13.92 -6.01
N ILE A 89 10.01 13.70 -7.02
CA ILE A 89 9.88 12.53 -7.90
C ILE A 89 10.37 11.30 -7.14
N ASP A 90 9.46 10.38 -6.86
CA ASP A 90 9.76 9.05 -6.33
C ASP A 90 10.35 8.20 -7.47
N CYS A 91 11.67 8.18 -7.54
CA CYS A 91 12.40 7.46 -8.57
C CYS A 91 13.26 6.36 -7.95
N MET A 92 13.09 5.13 -8.44
CA MET A 92 13.87 3.99 -8.00
C MET A 92 15.24 3.97 -8.69
N ASP A 93 16.30 4.01 -7.90
CA ASP A 93 17.66 3.79 -8.38
C ASP A 93 17.93 2.30 -8.57
N LEU A 94 17.77 1.83 -9.80
CA LEU A 94 17.99 0.44 -10.17
C LEU A 94 19.48 0.04 -10.20
N SER A 95 20.41 0.97 -10.02
CA SER A 95 21.85 0.67 -10.01
C SER A 95 22.30 -0.17 -8.81
N ASN A 96 21.55 -0.12 -7.71
CA ASN A 96 21.79 -0.94 -6.51
C ASN A 96 20.56 -1.79 -6.16
N PHE A 97 20.11 -2.59 -7.11
CA PHE A 97 18.88 -3.37 -7.01
C PHE A 97 18.86 -4.32 -5.80
N ASN A 98 20.00 -4.93 -5.44
CA ASN A 98 20.10 -5.85 -4.32
C ASN A 98 19.81 -5.22 -2.94
N GLU A 99 20.10 -3.93 -2.78
CA GLU A 99 19.71 -3.21 -1.56
C GLU A 99 18.28 -2.69 -1.67
N LEU A 100 17.87 -2.28 -2.86
CA LEU A 100 16.54 -1.77 -3.13
C LEU A 100 15.46 -2.83 -2.90
N CYS A 101 15.67 -4.07 -3.35
CA CYS A 101 14.67 -5.15 -3.21
C CYS A 101 14.36 -5.50 -1.74
N LYS A 102 15.29 -5.24 -0.81
CA LYS A 102 15.03 -5.42 0.63
C LYS A 102 14.04 -4.39 1.20
N THR A 103 13.72 -3.35 0.45
CA THR A 103 12.84 -2.27 0.87
C THR A 103 11.45 -2.32 0.24
N PHE A 104 11.22 -3.26 -0.66
CA PHE A 104 9.97 -3.39 -1.41
C PHE A 104 8.77 -3.70 -0.51
N ASP A 105 7.64 -3.10 -0.85
CA ASP A 105 6.33 -3.51 -0.36
C ASP A 105 5.81 -4.75 -1.12
N GLU A 106 4.65 -5.27 -0.75
CA GLU A 106 4.05 -6.48 -1.36
C GLU A 106 3.77 -6.31 -2.87
N TYR A 107 3.42 -5.10 -3.33
CA TYR A 107 3.15 -4.83 -4.75
C TYR A 107 4.44 -4.74 -5.55
N GLN A 108 5.44 -4.05 -5.03
CA GLN A 108 6.76 -3.92 -5.65
C GLN A 108 7.43 -5.29 -5.76
N GLU A 109 7.39 -6.07 -4.69
CA GLU A 109 7.91 -7.43 -4.69
C GLU A 109 7.21 -8.29 -5.74
N GLN A 110 5.87 -8.27 -5.79
CA GLN A 110 5.09 -9.01 -6.78
C GLN A 110 5.45 -8.63 -8.21
N PHE A 111 5.58 -7.33 -8.50
CA PHE A 111 5.98 -6.85 -9.83
C PHE A 111 7.35 -7.41 -10.26
N PHE A 112 8.36 -7.29 -9.39
CA PHE A 112 9.71 -7.75 -9.73
C PHE A 112 9.84 -9.27 -9.76
N ARG A 113 9.05 -10.00 -8.98
CA ARG A 113 8.91 -11.47 -9.10
C ARG A 113 8.32 -11.85 -10.47
N CYS A 114 7.28 -11.17 -10.91
CA CYS A 114 6.71 -11.34 -12.25
C CYS A 114 7.73 -11.00 -13.35
N LEU A 115 8.49 -9.92 -13.19
CA LEU A 115 9.54 -9.53 -14.13
C LEU A 115 10.64 -10.58 -14.20
N SER A 116 11.12 -11.09 -13.06
CA SER A 116 12.10 -12.18 -12.97
C SER A 116 11.62 -13.43 -13.71
N TYR A 117 10.36 -13.81 -13.51
CA TYR A 117 9.78 -14.95 -14.22
C TYR A 117 9.77 -14.75 -15.74
N LEU A 118 9.40 -13.57 -16.25
CA LEU A 118 9.43 -13.27 -17.69
C LEU A 118 10.84 -13.30 -18.25
N ILE A 119 11.84 -12.81 -17.51
CA ILE A 119 13.26 -12.87 -17.89
C ILE A 119 13.69 -14.34 -18.00
N ALA A 120 13.42 -15.16 -16.99
CA ALA A 120 13.78 -16.58 -16.96
C ALA A 120 13.13 -17.39 -18.09
N GLN A 121 11.94 -17.00 -18.54
CA GLN A 121 11.20 -17.63 -19.64
C GLN A 121 11.51 -17.05 -21.02
N ASN A 122 12.44 -16.08 -21.14
CA ASN A 122 12.73 -15.34 -22.37
C ASN A 122 11.48 -14.69 -23.01
N ARG A 123 10.54 -14.23 -22.19
CA ARG A 123 9.26 -13.63 -22.61
C ARG A 123 9.21 -12.12 -22.42
N ILE A 124 10.35 -11.50 -22.15
CA ILE A 124 10.51 -10.06 -22.08
C ILE A 124 11.73 -9.61 -22.88
N GLN A 125 11.63 -8.46 -23.53
CA GLN A 125 12.74 -7.72 -24.09
C GLN A 125 12.85 -6.37 -23.40
N ILE A 126 14.00 -6.07 -22.82
CA ILE A 126 14.25 -4.82 -22.10
C ILE A 126 15.24 -3.98 -22.92
N LYS A 127 14.91 -2.70 -23.09
CA LYS A 127 15.81 -1.67 -23.61
C LYS A 127 15.98 -0.58 -22.58
N ILE A 128 17.23 -0.28 -22.22
CA ILE A 128 17.55 0.87 -21.40
C ILE A 128 18.09 1.95 -22.31
N ILE A 129 17.45 3.12 -22.26
CA ILE A 129 17.78 4.24 -23.13
C ILE A 129 18.19 5.46 -22.33
N LYS A 130 18.93 6.35 -22.96
CA LYS A 130 19.22 7.67 -22.42
C LYS A 130 19.28 8.68 -23.58
N PRO A 131 18.76 9.92 -23.42
CA PRO A 131 18.87 10.94 -24.45
C PRO A 131 20.33 11.27 -24.79
N LYS A 132 20.66 11.46 -26.07
CA LYS A 132 21.94 12.01 -26.48
C LYS A 132 21.98 13.51 -26.21
N GLY A 133 23.00 13.97 -25.50
CA GLY A 133 23.15 15.38 -25.15
C GLY A 133 22.60 15.74 -23.76
N HIS A 134 23.02 16.89 -23.25
CA HIS A 134 22.88 17.25 -21.83
C HIS A 134 21.53 17.79 -21.36
N LYS A 135 20.45 17.69 -22.15
CA LYS A 135 19.17 18.29 -21.76
C LYS A 135 17.98 17.46 -22.26
N GLY A 136 17.36 16.78 -21.35
CA GLY A 136 16.04 16.22 -21.52
C GLY A 136 15.90 14.80 -20.99
N ILE A 137 15.02 14.61 -20.02
CA ILE A 137 14.51 13.29 -19.65
C ILE A 137 13.35 13.02 -20.61
N ALA A 138 13.32 11.85 -21.27
CA ALA A 138 12.14 11.46 -22.04
C ALA A 138 11.01 11.12 -21.05
N HIS A 139 10.16 12.09 -20.78
CA HIS A 139 9.02 11.96 -19.85
C HIS A 139 7.82 11.19 -20.44
N THR A 140 8.00 10.56 -21.58
CA THR A 140 6.89 9.91 -22.28
C THR A 140 6.51 8.61 -21.58
N LYS A 141 5.25 8.46 -21.22
CA LYS A 141 4.66 7.22 -20.72
C LYS A 141 3.62 6.78 -21.70
N THR A 142 3.96 5.77 -22.45
CA THR A 142 3.10 5.22 -23.49
C THR A 142 3.19 3.72 -23.47
N GLY A 143 2.17 3.07 -23.97
CA GLY A 143 2.21 1.63 -24.15
C GLY A 143 1.01 1.14 -24.93
N GLN A 144 1.06 -0.14 -25.26
CA GLN A 144 0.03 -0.82 -26.02
C GLN A 144 -0.21 -2.21 -25.46
N PHE A 145 -1.44 -2.48 -25.09
CA PHE A 145 -1.94 -3.84 -24.89
C PHE A 145 -2.44 -4.39 -26.23
N ARG A 146 -2.13 -5.64 -26.52
CA ARG A 146 -2.58 -6.31 -27.73
C ARG A 146 -3.08 -7.71 -27.40
N ASP A 147 -4.19 -8.08 -28.01
CA ASP A 147 -4.63 -9.45 -28.20
C ASP A 147 -4.60 -9.79 -29.71
N ASP A 148 -5.24 -10.89 -30.11
CA ASP A 148 -5.21 -11.33 -31.50
C ASP A 148 -5.92 -10.36 -32.45
N ASP A 149 -6.93 -9.63 -31.98
CA ASP A 149 -7.82 -8.79 -32.79
C ASP A 149 -7.71 -7.29 -32.51
N THR A 150 -7.29 -6.90 -31.30
CA THR A 150 -7.45 -5.52 -30.81
C THR A 150 -6.16 -4.96 -30.24
N ILE A 151 -5.95 -3.66 -30.48
CA ILE A 151 -4.89 -2.87 -29.84
C ILE A 151 -5.57 -1.80 -28.97
N THR A 152 -5.17 -1.73 -27.72
CA THR A 152 -5.50 -0.60 -26.84
C THR A 152 -4.21 0.12 -26.47
N SER A 153 -4.00 1.29 -27.03
CA SER A 153 -2.84 2.12 -26.72
C SER A 153 -3.18 3.17 -25.67
N PHE A 154 -2.17 3.63 -24.95
CA PHE A 154 -2.35 4.69 -23.97
C PHE A 154 -1.20 5.68 -24.00
N THR A 155 -1.53 6.90 -23.56
CA THR A 155 -0.58 7.97 -23.30
C THR A 155 -0.92 8.61 -21.96
N GLY A 156 0.07 8.71 -21.08
CA GLY A 156 -0.03 9.40 -19.78
C GLY A 156 0.82 10.66 -19.77
N SER A 157 0.31 11.71 -19.14
CA SER A 157 0.95 13.03 -19.10
C SER A 157 2.02 13.16 -18.04
N ALA A 158 1.99 12.33 -17.00
CA ALA A 158 2.78 12.57 -15.81
C ALA A 158 3.48 11.33 -15.28
N ASN A 159 4.39 11.59 -14.38
CA ASN A 159 5.03 10.57 -13.57
C ASN A 159 3.92 9.85 -12.81
N PHE A 160 3.80 8.52 -12.98
CA PHE A 160 2.98 7.69 -12.10
C PHE A 160 3.57 7.77 -10.69
N THR A 161 3.51 8.95 -10.07
CA THR A 161 3.84 9.13 -8.68
C THR A 161 2.62 8.74 -7.85
N ILE A 162 2.84 8.34 -6.62
CA ILE A 162 1.78 8.04 -5.64
C ILE A 162 0.84 9.24 -5.51
N ASN A 163 1.39 10.46 -5.47
CA ASN A 163 0.62 11.69 -5.47
C ASN A 163 -0.18 11.88 -6.77
N GLY A 164 0.37 11.49 -7.92
CA GLY A 164 -0.31 11.57 -9.21
C GLY A 164 -1.48 10.61 -9.34
N LEU A 165 -1.33 9.38 -8.88
CA LEU A 165 -2.38 8.36 -8.97
C LEU A 165 -3.51 8.54 -7.95
N LEU A 166 -3.26 9.22 -6.82
CA LEU A 166 -4.24 9.39 -5.74
C LEU A 166 -4.76 10.81 -5.57
N TYR A 167 -3.97 11.84 -5.91
CA TYR A 167 -4.27 13.23 -5.56
C TYR A 167 -4.05 14.25 -6.68
N ASN A 168 -3.26 13.96 -7.72
CA ASN A 168 -3.06 14.87 -8.85
C ASN A 168 -3.99 14.52 -10.01
N ILE A 169 -4.30 15.50 -10.85
CA ILE A 169 -5.13 15.40 -12.07
C ILE A 169 -4.28 14.71 -13.17
N GLU A 170 -3.80 13.49 -12.94
CA GLU A 170 -3.05 12.74 -13.94
C GLU A 170 -4.00 11.84 -14.72
N GLU A 171 -4.18 12.15 -15.99
CA GLU A 171 -5.07 11.42 -16.88
C GLU A 171 -4.27 10.41 -17.71
N ILE A 172 -4.82 9.21 -17.86
CA ILE A 172 -4.45 8.28 -18.92
C ILE A 172 -5.48 8.42 -20.03
N LYS A 173 -5.01 8.74 -21.23
CA LYS A 173 -5.84 8.73 -22.44
C LYS A 173 -5.58 7.46 -23.22
N ILE A 174 -6.64 6.83 -23.69
CA ILE A 174 -6.58 5.58 -24.46
C ILE A 174 -7.10 5.79 -25.88
N ASP A 175 -6.46 5.08 -26.81
CA ASP A 175 -6.90 4.94 -28.19
C ASP A 175 -7.09 3.45 -28.49
N ARG A 176 -8.17 3.08 -29.18
CA ARG A 176 -8.50 1.68 -29.48
C ARG A 176 -8.57 1.45 -30.97
N SER A 177 -8.04 0.29 -31.42
CA SER A 177 -8.01 -0.06 -32.85
C SER A 177 -9.37 -0.42 -33.46
N ASP A 178 -10.38 -0.67 -32.63
CA ASP A 178 -11.77 -0.87 -33.07
C ASP A 178 -12.57 0.45 -33.16
N SER A 179 -11.92 1.58 -32.97
CA SER A 179 -12.51 2.92 -33.18
C SER A 179 -12.73 3.16 -34.68
N PRO A 180 -13.87 3.76 -35.07
CA PRO A 180 -14.11 4.19 -36.44
C PRO A 180 -13.36 5.47 -36.83
N ASP A 181 -12.69 6.15 -35.86
CA ASP A 181 -12.00 7.42 -36.07
C ASP A 181 -10.59 7.21 -36.64
N GLU A 182 -10.37 7.71 -37.86
CA GLU A 182 -9.09 7.60 -38.56
C GLU A 182 -7.94 8.28 -37.80
N MET A 183 -8.18 9.39 -37.10
CA MET A 183 -7.14 10.05 -36.31
C MET A 183 -6.66 9.16 -35.16
N THR A 184 -7.58 8.45 -34.52
CA THR A 184 -7.28 7.47 -33.47
C THR A 184 -6.40 6.34 -33.99
N LEU A 185 -6.76 5.78 -35.15
CA LEU A 185 -5.95 4.72 -35.79
C LEU A 185 -4.55 5.21 -36.18
N ASN A 186 -4.44 6.44 -36.70
CA ASN A 186 -3.16 7.05 -37.03
C ASN A 186 -2.28 7.31 -35.78
N ARG A 187 -2.87 7.70 -34.64
CA ARG A 187 -2.13 7.83 -33.37
C ARG A 187 -1.57 6.50 -32.90
N ILE A 188 -2.37 5.43 -32.92
CA ILE A 188 -1.92 4.07 -32.56
C ILE A 188 -0.76 3.64 -33.45
N LYS A 189 -0.88 3.83 -34.77
CA LYS A 189 0.16 3.48 -35.74
C LYS A 189 1.45 4.27 -35.52
N SER A 190 1.33 5.58 -35.30
CA SER A 190 2.49 6.44 -35.04
C SER A 190 3.23 6.05 -33.76
N GLN A 191 2.49 5.78 -32.70
CA GLN A 191 3.06 5.33 -31.41
C GLN A 191 3.78 4.00 -31.58
N ARG A 192 3.18 3.04 -32.28
CA ARG A 192 3.81 1.76 -32.58
C ARG A 192 5.09 1.92 -33.40
N THR A 193 5.06 2.74 -34.44
CA THR A 193 6.24 2.98 -35.29
C THR A 193 7.40 3.54 -34.47
N LYS A 194 7.14 4.54 -33.59
CA LYS A 194 8.17 5.08 -32.70
C LYS A 194 8.73 4.03 -31.74
N PHE A 195 7.88 3.21 -31.16
CA PHE A 195 8.30 2.13 -30.28
C PHE A 195 9.18 1.11 -30.99
N GLU A 196 8.82 0.72 -32.23
CA GLU A 196 9.62 -0.20 -33.06
C GLU A 196 11.00 0.40 -33.41
N LEU A 197 11.09 1.71 -33.72
CA LEU A 197 12.37 2.38 -33.95
C LEU A 197 13.30 2.26 -32.73
N ILE A 198 12.76 2.42 -31.51
CA ILE A 198 13.52 2.26 -30.28
C ILE A 198 13.94 0.80 -30.07
N MET A 199 13.00 -0.14 -30.22
CA MET A 199 13.31 -1.57 -30.03
C MET A 199 14.37 -2.09 -31.01
N ASN A 200 14.40 -1.57 -32.26
CA ASN A 200 15.35 -1.90 -33.26
C ASN A 200 16.65 -1.04 -33.26
N GLU A 201 16.81 -0.18 -32.25
CA GLU A 201 17.97 0.72 -32.07
C GLU A 201 18.20 1.69 -33.26
N GLN A 202 17.10 2.11 -33.87
CA GLN A 202 17.13 2.99 -35.06
C GLN A 202 16.82 4.46 -34.71
N GLU A 203 16.53 4.77 -33.46
CA GLU A 203 16.28 6.16 -33.02
C GLU A 203 17.62 6.89 -32.81
N SER A 204 17.84 7.99 -33.57
CA SER A 204 19.13 8.68 -33.63
C SER A 204 19.49 9.49 -32.40
N ASP A 205 18.47 9.98 -31.68
CA ASP A 205 18.61 10.95 -30.61
C ASP A 205 18.77 10.32 -29.21
N ILE A 206 18.87 8.99 -29.17
CA ILE A 206 19.03 8.21 -27.94
C ILE A 206 20.29 7.34 -27.98
N GLU A 207 20.83 7.06 -26.79
CA GLU A 207 21.89 6.10 -26.53
C GLU A 207 21.27 4.86 -25.91
N TYR A 208 21.69 3.68 -26.35
CA TYR A 208 21.21 2.39 -25.86
C TYR A 208 22.22 1.81 -24.87
N LEU A 209 21.74 1.35 -23.73
CA LEU A 209 22.54 0.76 -22.68
C LEU A 209 22.17 -0.71 -22.51
N SER A 210 23.13 -1.51 -22.05
CA SER A 210 22.90 -2.94 -21.83
C SER A 210 21.94 -3.16 -20.65
N PRO A 211 20.87 -3.95 -20.81
CA PRO A 211 19.97 -4.31 -19.72
C PRO A 211 20.53 -5.42 -18.82
N SER A 212 21.66 -6.06 -19.17
CA SER A 212 22.16 -7.28 -18.54
C SER A 212 22.42 -7.15 -17.05
N GLN A 213 22.82 -5.99 -16.56
CA GLN A 213 23.03 -5.76 -15.12
C GLN A 213 21.69 -5.79 -14.36
N LEU A 214 20.66 -5.14 -14.88
CA LEU A 214 19.32 -5.16 -14.31
C LEU A 214 18.70 -6.57 -14.35
N GLU A 215 18.77 -7.21 -15.50
CA GLU A 215 18.25 -8.57 -15.69
C GLU A 215 18.90 -9.56 -14.73
N THR A 216 20.23 -9.52 -14.58
CA THR A 216 20.97 -10.35 -13.65
C THR A 216 20.59 -10.05 -12.19
N ALA A 217 20.47 -8.78 -11.82
CA ALA A 217 20.13 -8.38 -10.47
C ALA A 217 18.70 -8.80 -10.09
N VAL A 218 17.74 -8.59 -10.99
CA VAL A 218 16.34 -9.02 -10.77
C VAL A 218 16.26 -10.54 -10.66
N SER A 219 16.91 -11.27 -11.58
CA SER A 219 16.92 -12.74 -11.56
C SER A 219 17.59 -13.30 -10.33
N SER A 220 18.66 -12.67 -9.83
CA SER A 220 19.36 -13.16 -8.62
C SER A 220 18.55 -12.96 -7.33
N CYS A 221 17.72 -11.91 -7.27
CA CYS A 221 16.85 -11.68 -6.11
C CYS A 221 15.65 -12.63 -6.05
N TYR A 222 15.18 -13.15 -7.20
CA TYR A 222 13.92 -13.90 -7.31
C TYR A 222 14.06 -15.17 -8.17
N GLN A 223 15.08 -16.00 -7.89
CA GLN A 223 15.48 -17.16 -8.72
C GLN A 223 14.40 -18.26 -8.85
N ASP A 224 13.64 -18.51 -7.77
CA ASP A 224 12.73 -19.65 -7.68
C ASP A 224 11.24 -19.26 -7.77
N THR A 225 10.93 -18.26 -8.58
CA THR A 225 9.55 -17.79 -8.69
C THR A 225 8.67 -18.78 -9.47
N ASN A 226 7.59 -19.25 -8.84
CA ASN A 226 6.60 -20.15 -9.44
C ASN A 226 5.36 -19.35 -9.87
N ILE A 227 4.78 -19.72 -11.04
CA ILE A 227 3.59 -19.05 -11.57
C ILE A 227 2.37 -19.19 -10.66
N ASP A 228 2.19 -20.33 -10.00
CA ASP A 228 1.06 -20.56 -9.08
C ASP A 228 1.14 -19.64 -7.86
N GLU A 229 2.35 -19.44 -7.31
CA GLU A 229 2.58 -18.50 -6.22
C GLU A 229 2.29 -17.06 -6.65
N LEU A 230 2.71 -16.66 -7.87
CA LEU A 230 2.43 -15.34 -8.41
C LEU A 230 0.92 -15.10 -8.54
N LEU A 231 0.16 -16.09 -9.01
CA LEU A 231 -1.28 -16.01 -9.14
C LEU A 231 -1.98 -15.92 -7.76
N ASP A 232 -1.49 -16.63 -6.76
CA ASP A 232 -2.07 -16.58 -5.41
C ASP A 232 -1.79 -15.24 -4.72
N VAL A 233 -0.60 -14.67 -4.92
CA VAL A 233 -0.29 -13.32 -4.44
C VAL A 233 -1.14 -12.28 -5.16
N GLU A 234 -1.32 -12.38 -6.48
CA GLU A 234 -2.19 -11.48 -7.25
C GLU A 234 -3.64 -11.51 -6.74
N LYS A 235 -4.21 -12.69 -6.49
CA LYS A 235 -5.56 -12.83 -5.89
C LYS A 235 -5.64 -12.15 -4.52
N LYS A 236 -4.59 -12.27 -3.70
CA LYS A 236 -4.52 -11.59 -2.40
C LYS A 236 -4.52 -10.07 -2.56
N LEU A 237 -3.69 -9.54 -3.47
CA LEU A 237 -3.59 -8.11 -3.75
C LEU A 237 -4.90 -7.55 -4.34
N ASP A 238 -5.53 -8.27 -5.28
CA ASP A 238 -6.86 -7.93 -5.84
C ASP A 238 -7.91 -7.83 -4.72
N ARG A 239 -7.92 -8.78 -3.77
CA ARG A 239 -8.84 -8.75 -2.62
C ARG A 239 -8.61 -7.52 -1.76
N ILE A 240 -7.36 -7.25 -1.37
CA ILE A 240 -7.00 -6.08 -0.56
C ILE A 240 -7.46 -4.79 -1.24
N ARG A 241 -7.29 -4.68 -2.56
CA ARG A 241 -7.73 -3.50 -3.31
C ARG A 241 -9.25 -3.39 -3.39
N GLN A 242 -9.97 -4.48 -3.63
CA GLN A 242 -11.43 -4.47 -3.61
C GLN A 242 -11.96 -4.03 -2.25
N GLU A 243 -11.39 -4.54 -1.17
CA GLU A 243 -11.71 -4.14 0.19
C GLU A 243 -11.47 -2.64 0.41
N ARG A 244 -10.35 -2.10 -0.04
CA ARG A 244 -10.04 -0.66 0.03
C ARG A 244 -11.02 0.20 -0.80
N ARG A 245 -11.39 -0.26 -2.01
CA ARG A 245 -12.39 0.44 -2.85
C ARG A 245 -13.77 0.47 -2.19
N VAL A 246 -14.22 -0.66 -1.66
CA VAL A 246 -15.49 -0.76 -0.92
C VAL A 246 -15.47 0.18 0.28
N GLN A 247 -14.38 0.21 1.04
CA GLN A 247 -14.23 1.11 2.17
C GLN A 247 -14.28 2.59 1.77
N LYS A 248 -13.56 2.95 0.70
CA LYS A 248 -13.56 4.31 0.18
C LYS A 248 -14.97 4.72 -0.27
N ALA A 249 -15.67 3.84 -0.97
CA ALA A 249 -17.05 4.09 -1.43
C ALA A 249 -18.04 4.24 -0.26
N ILE A 250 -17.92 3.41 0.79
CA ILE A 250 -18.69 3.56 2.02
C ILE A 250 -18.39 4.89 2.71
N MET A 251 -17.11 5.30 2.70
CA MET A 251 -16.67 6.56 3.33
C MET A 251 -17.14 7.80 2.57
N THR A 252 -17.20 7.75 1.25
CA THR A 252 -17.61 8.89 0.42
C THR A 252 -19.12 8.98 0.20
N GLY A 253 -19.88 7.95 0.59
CA GLY A 253 -21.33 7.90 0.34
C GLY A 253 -21.70 7.67 -1.14
N ASP A 254 -20.71 7.36 -1.99
CA ASP A 254 -20.90 7.21 -3.45
C ASP A 254 -21.46 5.84 -3.87
N MET A 255 -21.69 4.95 -2.93
CA MET A 255 -22.31 3.64 -3.22
C MET A 255 -23.78 3.64 -2.89
N VAL A 256 -24.59 3.44 -3.91
CA VAL A 256 -25.93 2.89 -3.76
C VAL A 256 -25.74 1.43 -3.29
N MET A 257 -26.11 1.18 -2.04
CA MET A 257 -25.86 -0.06 -1.29
C MET A 257 -26.70 -1.24 -1.79
N GLU A 258 -26.94 -1.41 -3.10
CA GLU A 258 -27.85 -2.46 -3.59
C GLU A 258 -27.25 -3.87 -3.60
N ASP A 259 -25.90 -4.05 -3.56
CA ASP A 259 -25.28 -5.38 -3.75
C ASP A 259 -24.20 -5.80 -2.75
N ILE A 260 -23.93 -5.04 -1.69
CA ILE A 260 -22.97 -5.46 -0.67
C ILE A 260 -23.73 -5.98 0.56
N CYS A 261 -23.62 -7.27 0.79
CA CYS A 261 -24.16 -7.88 2.00
C CYS A 261 -23.53 -7.22 3.23
N ILE A 262 -24.21 -6.25 3.85
CA ILE A 262 -23.78 -5.50 5.05
C ILE A 262 -23.22 -6.43 6.14
N LYS A 263 -23.70 -7.68 6.18
CA LYS A 263 -23.21 -8.72 7.12
C LYS A 263 -21.74 -9.12 6.89
N GLU A 264 -21.21 -8.99 5.69
CA GLU A 264 -19.81 -9.37 5.41
C GLU A 264 -18.79 -8.31 5.82
N VAL A 265 -19.21 -7.06 5.94
CA VAL A 265 -18.33 -5.90 6.22
C VAL A 265 -18.41 -5.45 7.68
N THR A 266 -19.37 -5.96 8.46
CA THR A 266 -19.55 -5.54 9.86
C THR A 266 -18.48 -6.17 10.76
N PRO A 267 -17.78 -5.40 11.59
CA PRO A 267 -16.86 -5.93 12.59
C PRO A 267 -17.51 -6.97 13.49
N ARG A 268 -16.87 -8.14 13.60
CA ARG A 268 -17.36 -9.28 14.38
C ARG A 268 -16.22 -10.08 14.98
N PHE A 269 -16.52 -10.87 15.99
CA PHE A 269 -15.56 -11.80 16.56
C PHE A 269 -15.23 -12.92 15.52
N PRO A 270 -13.96 -13.29 15.32
CA PRO A 270 -13.56 -14.14 14.20
C PRO A 270 -14.00 -15.61 14.33
N TYR A 271 -14.31 -16.05 15.55
CA TYR A 271 -14.71 -17.44 15.81
C TYR A 271 -16.18 -17.54 16.20
N PRO A 272 -16.95 -18.51 15.64
CA PRO A 272 -18.37 -18.68 15.97
C PRO A 272 -18.64 -18.94 17.45
N SER A 273 -17.70 -19.52 18.17
CA SER A 273 -17.80 -19.77 19.63
C SER A 273 -17.76 -18.48 20.48
N GLY A 274 -17.47 -17.34 19.85
CA GLY A 274 -17.26 -16.10 20.60
C GLY A 274 -15.95 -16.08 21.40
N PRO A 275 -15.74 -15.00 22.20
CA PRO A 275 -14.58 -14.89 23.07
C PRO A 275 -14.62 -15.97 24.17
N ARG A 276 -13.45 -16.49 24.52
CA ARG A 276 -13.31 -17.40 25.65
C ARG A 276 -13.60 -16.68 26.97
N GLU A 277 -13.96 -17.41 27.98
CA GLU A 277 -14.32 -16.85 29.29
C GLU A 277 -13.26 -15.88 29.83
N TYR A 278 -11.98 -16.25 29.78
CA TYR A 278 -10.88 -15.41 30.25
C TYR A 278 -10.73 -14.12 29.38
N GLN A 279 -11.04 -14.18 28.10
CA GLN A 279 -11.01 -12.99 27.23
C GLN A 279 -12.14 -12.03 27.55
N GLN A 280 -13.32 -12.56 27.87
CA GLN A 280 -14.44 -11.78 28.35
C GLN A 280 -14.16 -11.17 29.72
N GLN A 281 -13.55 -11.92 30.61
CA GLN A 281 -13.15 -11.42 31.94
C GLN A 281 -12.11 -10.32 31.85
N ALA A 282 -11.11 -10.46 30.96
CA ALA A 282 -10.13 -9.41 30.70
C ALA A 282 -10.77 -8.11 30.20
N PHE A 283 -11.76 -8.22 29.29
CA PHE A 283 -12.55 -7.08 28.83
C PHE A 283 -13.34 -6.42 29.96
N GLU A 284 -14.06 -7.17 30.78
CA GLU A 284 -14.83 -6.61 31.90
C GLU A 284 -13.93 -5.93 32.94
N ASN A 285 -12.78 -6.52 33.26
CA ASN A 285 -11.79 -5.91 34.15
C ASN A 285 -11.28 -4.58 33.58
N TRP A 286 -10.93 -4.55 32.28
CA TRP A 286 -10.48 -3.34 31.61
C TRP A 286 -11.57 -2.25 31.59
N LYS A 287 -12.81 -2.63 31.30
CA LYS A 287 -13.97 -1.72 31.29
C LYS A 287 -14.19 -1.10 32.67
N ASN A 288 -14.15 -1.93 33.71
CA ASN A 288 -14.33 -1.50 35.10
C ASN A 288 -13.15 -0.64 35.58
N ASN A 289 -11.96 -0.84 35.06
CA ASN A 289 -10.78 -0.03 35.34
C ASN A 289 -10.68 1.23 34.43
N LYS A 290 -11.83 1.86 34.15
CA LYS A 290 -11.92 3.10 33.34
C LYS A 290 -11.29 2.98 31.96
N GLN A 291 -11.36 1.80 31.36
CA GLN A 291 -10.79 1.47 30.06
C GLN A 291 -9.26 1.67 29.96
N LYS A 292 -8.58 1.40 31.07
CA LYS A 292 -7.11 1.31 31.14
C LYS A 292 -6.74 -0.08 31.63
N GLY A 293 -5.74 -0.68 31.03
CA GLY A 293 -5.36 -2.02 31.43
C GLY A 293 -3.96 -2.44 30.99
N LEU A 294 -3.33 -3.25 31.82
CA LEU A 294 -2.11 -3.97 31.54
C LEU A 294 -2.42 -5.46 31.65
N PHE A 295 -2.40 -6.16 30.51
CA PHE A 295 -2.67 -7.59 30.43
C PHE A 295 -1.36 -8.36 30.46
N ALA A 296 -1.08 -9.03 31.55
CA ALA A 296 0.07 -9.88 31.75
C ALA A 296 -0.31 -11.31 31.31
N MET A 297 -0.25 -11.58 30.03
CA MET A 297 -0.72 -12.85 29.46
C MET A 297 0.45 -13.58 28.77
N ALA A 298 0.56 -14.88 28.98
CA ALA A 298 1.61 -15.70 28.37
C ALA A 298 1.56 -15.66 26.84
N THR A 299 2.68 -15.97 26.19
CA THR A 299 2.75 -16.10 24.72
C THR A 299 1.81 -17.23 24.25
N GLY A 300 1.07 -16.98 23.15
CA GLY A 300 0.13 -17.97 22.61
C GLY A 300 -1.26 -18.01 23.28
N THR A 301 -1.50 -17.25 24.36
CA THR A 301 -2.82 -17.23 25.03
C THR A 301 -3.84 -16.30 24.35
N GLY A 302 -3.49 -15.68 23.22
CA GLY A 302 -4.42 -14.84 22.46
C GLY A 302 -4.51 -13.38 22.94
N LYS A 303 -3.40 -12.80 23.40
CA LYS A 303 -3.30 -11.36 23.77
C LYS A 303 -3.90 -10.44 22.71
N THR A 304 -3.52 -10.66 21.45
CA THR A 304 -4.01 -9.87 20.30
C THR A 304 -5.52 -9.96 20.16
N ILE A 305 -6.07 -11.18 20.20
CA ILE A 305 -7.53 -11.41 20.09
C ILE A 305 -8.27 -10.76 21.27
N THR A 306 -7.72 -10.86 22.48
CA THR A 306 -8.32 -10.25 23.67
C THR A 306 -8.39 -8.73 23.55
N SER A 307 -7.34 -8.08 23.08
CA SER A 307 -7.32 -6.62 22.91
C SER A 307 -8.19 -6.16 21.74
N LEU A 308 -8.23 -6.90 20.62
CA LEU A 308 -9.14 -6.62 19.51
C LEU A 308 -10.61 -6.87 19.89
N ASN A 309 -10.90 -7.81 20.80
CA ASN A 309 -12.24 -7.95 21.37
C ASN A 309 -12.65 -6.68 22.15
N CYS A 310 -11.73 -6.04 22.88
CA CYS A 310 -12.02 -4.76 23.51
C CYS A 310 -12.39 -3.67 22.49
N LEU A 311 -11.70 -3.64 21.33
CA LEU A 311 -12.02 -2.71 20.23
C LEU A 311 -13.38 -3.04 19.60
N LEU A 312 -13.71 -4.33 19.44
CA LEU A 312 -15.00 -4.79 18.94
C LEU A 312 -16.16 -4.37 19.88
N GLU A 313 -15.97 -4.48 21.18
CA GLU A 313 -16.98 -4.05 22.15
C GLU A 313 -17.17 -2.51 22.18
N ILE A 314 -16.10 -1.74 21.89
CA ILE A 314 -16.22 -0.30 21.64
C ILE A 314 -17.08 -0.06 20.39
N TYR A 315 -16.81 -0.77 19.30
CA TYR A 315 -17.59 -0.67 18.07
C TYR A 315 -19.08 -1.00 18.29
N LYS A 316 -19.38 -2.11 18.95
CA LYS A 316 -20.77 -2.50 19.26
C LYS A 316 -21.54 -1.43 20.02
N ARG A 317 -20.84 -0.68 20.89
CA ARG A 317 -21.44 0.39 21.68
C ARG A 317 -21.58 1.70 20.93
N ASN A 318 -20.59 2.07 20.13
CA ASN A 318 -20.48 3.41 19.55
C ASN A 318 -20.85 3.46 18.06
N GLY A 319 -20.89 2.33 17.35
CA GLY A 319 -21.07 2.25 15.89
C GLY A 319 -19.80 2.53 15.08
N TYR A 320 -18.70 2.88 15.73
CA TYR A 320 -17.39 3.12 15.11
C TYR A 320 -16.24 2.62 15.99
N TYR A 321 -15.06 2.44 15.36
CA TYR A 321 -13.83 2.07 16.06
C TYR A 321 -12.65 2.94 15.61
N LYS A 322 -11.81 3.35 16.56
CA LYS A 322 -10.58 4.12 16.30
C LYS A 322 -9.48 3.58 17.20
N ALA A 323 -8.39 3.09 16.61
CA ALA A 323 -7.29 2.54 17.39
C ALA A 323 -5.92 2.93 16.82
N ILE A 324 -4.93 3.06 17.70
CA ILE A 324 -3.51 3.08 17.37
C ILE A 324 -2.88 1.88 18.07
N ILE A 325 -2.21 1.03 17.29
CA ILE A 325 -1.53 -0.17 17.76
C ILE A 325 -0.03 0.05 17.61
N LEU A 326 0.72 -0.07 18.69
CA LEU A 326 2.17 0.05 18.70
C LEU A 326 2.80 -1.32 18.89
N VAL A 327 3.73 -1.67 18.01
CA VAL A 327 4.41 -2.97 17.99
C VAL A 327 5.92 -2.82 17.90
N PRO A 328 6.72 -3.80 18.37
CA PRO A 328 8.18 -3.71 18.33
C PRO A 328 8.79 -3.87 16.93
N THR A 329 8.19 -4.69 16.05
CA THR A 329 8.80 -5.07 14.76
C THR A 329 7.83 -4.91 13.58
N ILE A 330 8.39 -4.80 12.36
CA ILE A 330 7.61 -4.76 11.12
C ILE A 330 6.85 -6.07 10.88
N THR A 331 7.43 -7.21 11.24
CA THR A 331 6.76 -8.51 11.15
C THR A 331 5.47 -8.52 11.96
N LEU A 332 5.49 -7.95 13.17
CA LEU A 332 4.29 -7.81 13.99
C LEU A 332 3.27 -6.84 13.40
N VAL A 333 3.69 -5.80 12.67
CA VAL A 333 2.74 -4.93 11.95
C VAL A 333 1.85 -5.76 11.01
N ASN A 334 2.45 -6.63 10.21
CA ASN A 334 1.71 -7.48 9.27
C ASN A 334 0.84 -8.55 9.97
N GLN A 335 1.32 -9.10 11.08
CA GLN A 335 0.52 -10.04 11.88
C GLN A 335 -0.71 -9.36 12.50
N TRP A 336 -0.55 -8.17 13.05
CA TRP A 336 -1.66 -7.40 13.60
C TRP A 336 -2.68 -6.98 12.54
N GLU A 337 -2.24 -6.61 11.35
CA GLU A 337 -3.12 -6.35 10.21
C GLU A 337 -3.99 -7.58 9.89
N GLN A 338 -3.38 -8.77 9.80
CA GLN A 338 -4.12 -10.00 9.55
C GLN A 338 -5.15 -10.31 10.66
N GLU A 339 -4.79 -10.09 11.92
CA GLU A 339 -5.73 -10.26 13.03
C GLU A 339 -6.87 -9.23 12.99
N CYS A 340 -6.59 -7.97 12.65
CA CYS A 340 -7.63 -6.95 12.43
C CYS A 340 -8.62 -7.38 11.34
N HIS A 341 -8.12 -7.90 10.21
CA HIS A 341 -8.99 -8.37 9.12
C HIS A 341 -9.86 -9.58 9.52
N LYS A 342 -9.38 -10.47 10.39
CA LYS A 342 -10.22 -11.56 10.93
C LYS A 342 -11.42 -11.03 11.72
N PHE A 343 -11.29 -9.88 12.37
CA PHE A 343 -12.37 -9.17 13.06
C PHE A 343 -13.24 -8.32 12.13
N ASN A 344 -12.95 -8.25 10.84
CA ASN A 344 -13.53 -7.31 9.88
C ASN A 344 -13.28 -5.83 10.25
N PHE A 345 -12.16 -5.53 10.91
CA PHE A 345 -11.66 -4.17 11.00
C PHE A 345 -10.95 -3.84 9.68
N MET A 346 -11.61 -3.07 8.84
CA MET A 346 -11.24 -2.96 7.43
C MET A 346 -10.25 -1.82 7.14
N ASN A 347 -10.40 -0.67 7.78
CA ASN A 347 -9.54 0.49 7.52
C ASN A 347 -8.25 0.41 8.36
N VAL A 348 -7.32 -0.43 7.93
CA VAL A 348 -6.05 -0.67 8.63
C VAL A 348 -4.91 0.02 7.91
N ILE A 349 -4.24 0.96 8.58
CA ILE A 349 -3.11 1.73 8.06
C ILE A 349 -1.82 1.31 8.75
N LYS A 350 -0.79 1.06 7.95
CA LYS A 350 0.52 0.65 8.44
C LYS A 350 1.51 1.81 8.39
N VAL A 351 2.03 2.22 9.56
CA VAL A 351 2.96 3.35 9.71
C VAL A 351 4.33 2.86 10.16
N TYR A 352 5.20 2.58 9.20
CA TYR A 352 6.60 2.19 9.45
C TYR A 352 7.53 2.65 8.32
N SER A 353 8.84 2.58 8.56
CA SER A 353 9.86 3.22 7.70
C SER A 353 9.92 2.69 6.27
N LYS A 354 9.47 1.45 6.04
CA LYS A 354 9.46 0.82 4.71
C LYS A 354 8.12 0.98 3.97
N ASN A 355 7.11 1.58 4.58
CA ASN A 355 5.87 1.95 3.90
C ASN A 355 5.93 3.43 3.51
N PRO A 356 6.20 3.79 2.26
CA PRO A 356 6.28 5.19 1.83
C PRO A 356 4.91 5.89 1.87
N LEU A 357 3.81 5.13 1.76
CA LEU A 357 2.43 5.61 1.67
C LEU A 357 1.82 6.02 3.00
N TRP A 358 2.45 5.70 4.13
CA TRP A 358 1.87 5.93 5.45
C TRP A 358 1.38 7.37 5.67
N LYS A 359 2.08 8.35 5.09
CA LYS A 359 1.74 9.76 5.27
C LYS A 359 0.42 10.09 4.57
N GLU A 360 0.25 9.62 3.36
CA GLU A 360 -0.94 9.82 2.52
C GLU A 360 -2.15 9.11 3.11
N ASP A 361 -1.96 7.87 3.57
CA ASP A 361 -3.00 7.12 4.26
C ASP A 361 -3.49 7.86 5.52
N VAL A 362 -2.57 8.41 6.30
CA VAL A 362 -2.89 9.21 7.50
C VAL A 362 -3.58 10.52 7.13
N GLU A 363 -3.10 11.25 6.11
CA GLU A 363 -3.71 12.48 5.62
C GLU A 363 -5.13 12.23 5.07
N SER A 364 -5.35 11.10 4.41
CA SER A 364 -6.69 10.68 3.96
C SER A 364 -7.67 10.48 5.14
N ILE A 365 -7.22 9.86 6.23
CA ILE A 365 -8.07 9.77 7.44
C ILE A 365 -8.32 11.15 8.05
N HIS A 366 -7.32 12.02 8.11
CA HIS A 366 -7.51 13.39 8.62
C HIS A 366 -8.60 14.12 7.84
N PHE A 367 -8.52 14.08 6.51
CA PHE A 367 -9.51 14.70 5.63
C PHE A 367 -10.91 14.11 5.88
N ASN A 368 -11.02 12.78 5.98
CA ASN A 368 -12.28 12.10 6.21
C ASN A 368 -12.86 12.44 7.61
N GLU A 369 -12.03 12.54 8.64
CA GLU A 369 -12.48 12.95 9.97
C GLU A 369 -13.01 14.39 9.98
N GLU A 370 -12.30 15.32 9.33
CA GLU A 370 -12.76 16.72 9.21
C GLU A 370 -14.06 16.83 8.41
N TYR A 371 -14.18 16.11 7.31
CA TYR A 371 -15.38 16.10 6.48
C TYR A 371 -16.58 15.52 7.21
N ARG A 372 -16.40 14.40 7.91
CA ARG A 372 -17.47 13.72 8.63
C ARG A 372 -17.89 14.42 9.90
N LEU A 373 -16.97 15.05 10.60
CA LEU A 373 -17.31 15.92 11.73
C LEU A 373 -18.24 17.07 11.33
N LYS A 374 -18.12 17.56 10.10
CA LYS A 374 -19.05 18.56 9.54
C LYS A 374 -20.43 17.99 9.21
N ASN A 375 -20.55 16.66 9.03
CA ASN A 375 -21.77 15.98 8.58
C ASN A 375 -22.33 15.02 9.66
N ASP A 376 -21.97 15.20 10.95
CA ASP A 376 -22.42 14.38 12.10
C ASP A 376 -22.21 12.85 11.91
N SER A 377 -21.17 12.45 11.22
CA SER A 377 -20.82 11.05 11.05
C SER A 377 -19.40 10.75 11.57
N GLU A 378 -19.17 9.51 12.02
CA GLU A 378 -17.89 9.10 12.58
C GLU A 378 -17.12 8.17 11.61
N THR A 379 -15.79 8.31 11.56
CA THR A 379 -14.91 7.40 10.82
C THR A 379 -14.45 6.23 11.68
N SER A 380 -14.15 5.10 11.04
CA SER A 380 -13.56 3.93 11.69
C SER A 380 -12.21 3.61 11.06
N TYR A 381 -11.17 3.39 11.89
CA TYR A 381 -9.83 3.04 11.42
C TYR A 381 -8.99 2.37 12.50
N VAL A 382 -7.95 1.66 12.07
CA VAL A 382 -6.87 1.13 12.90
C VAL A 382 -5.53 1.56 12.30
N ILE A 383 -4.68 2.22 13.07
CA ILE A 383 -3.33 2.60 12.66
C ILE A 383 -2.34 1.69 13.41
N ILE A 384 -1.52 0.95 12.67
CA ILE A 384 -0.49 0.08 13.26
C ILE A 384 0.88 0.70 12.99
N SER A 385 1.65 0.96 14.02
CA SER A 385 2.98 1.55 13.90
C SER A 385 4.02 0.78 14.72
N THR A 386 5.26 0.75 14.23
CA THR A 386 6.36 0.31 15.09
C THR A 386 6.73 1.39 16.12
N TYR A 387 7.21 0.99 17.30
CA TYR A 387 7.72 1.94 18.30
C TYR A 387 8.79 2.87 17.74
N ALA A 388 9.69 2.33 16.93
CA ALA A 388 10.75 3.10 16.28
C ALA A 388 10.22 4.17 15.32
N SER A 389 9.15 3.87 14.59
CA SER A 389 8.52 4.84 13.67
C SER A 389 7.71 5.88 14.44
N TYR A 390 6.93 5.45 15.42
CA TYR A 390 6.14 6.34 16.27
C TYR A 390 7.01 7.32 17.07
N ALA A 391 8.24 6.92 17.46
CA ALA A 391 9.20 7.76 18.14
C ALA A 391 9.76 8.90 17.27
N ARG A 392 9.64 8.82 15.93
CA ARG A 392 10.07 9.89 15.03
C ARG A 392 9.14 11.08 15.12
N GLU A 393 9.70 12.28 15.22
CA GLU A 393 8.92 13.49 15.42
C GLU A 393 7.86 13.73 14.35
N LYS A 394 8.18 13.44 13.08
CA LYS A 394 7.27 13.58 11.93
C LYS A 394 6.04 12.66 12.08
N VAL A 395 6.27 11.40 12.42
CA VAL A 395 5.19 10.41 12.61
C VAL A 395 4.38 10.77 13.85
N PHE A 396 5.07 11.09 14.94
CA PHE A 396 4.41 11.48 16.19
C PHE A 396 3.48 12.68 16.00
N LYS A 397 3.94 13.74 15.31
CA LYS A 397 3.12 14.92 15.02
C LYS A 397 1.90 14.57 14.16
N ALA A 398 2.07 13.77 13.12
CA ALA A 398 0.97 13.35 12.26
C ALA A 398 -0.11 12.55 13.03
N LEU A 399 0.31 11.59 13.85
CA LEU A 399 -0.62 10.76 14.62
C LEU A 399 -1.19 11.47 15.87
N ASN A 400 -0.54 12.53 16.34
CA ASN A 400 -1.01 13.31 17.48
C ASN A 400 -2.19 14.25 17.15
N TRP A 401 -2.53 14.40 15.88
CA TRP A 401 -3.66 15.21 15.42
C TRP A 401 -5.02 14.58 15.76
N PHE A 402 -5.12 13.25 15.77
CA PHE A 402 -6.38 12.53 15.99
C PHE A 402 -7.04 12.79 17.34
N ASN A 403 -8.37 12.66 17.40
CA ASN A 403 -9.14 12.82 18.64
C ASN A 403 -8.82 11.71 19.67
N LYS A 404 -8.04 12.05 20.66
CA LYS A 404 -7.50 11.14 21.66
C LYS A 404 -8.51 10.58 22.64
N ARG A 405 -9.67 11.24 22.76
CA ARG A 405 -10.75 10.76 23.63
C ARG A 405 -11.49 9.57 23.03
N GLN A 406 -11.54 9.49 21.70
CA GLN A 406 -12.19 8.40 20.99
C GLN A 406 -11.24 7.23 20.69
N LEU A 407 -9.93 7.46 20.69
CA LEU A 407 -8.92 6.47 20.38
C LEU A 407 -8.69 5.44 21.48
N LEU A 408 -8.52 4.18 21.07
CA LEU A 408 -7.91 3.12 21.86
C LEU A 408 -6.43 2.99 21.49
N LEU A 409 -5.52 3.17 22.44
CA LEU A 409 -4.13 2.81 22.31
C LEU A 409 -3.92 1.37 22.75
N ILE A 410 -3.37 0.54 21.86
CA ILE A 410 -2.90 -0.82 22.18
C ILE A 410 -1.38 -0.84 22.02
N ALA A 411 -0.65 -1.29 23.02
CA ALA A 411 0.80 -1.38 23.02
C ALA A 411 1.21 -2.85 23.21
N ASP A 412 1.62 -3.49 22.11
CA ASP A 412 2.09 -4.88 22.15
C ASP A 412 3.55 -4.94 22.63
N GLU A 413 3.86 -5.95 23.45
CA GLU A 413 5.14 -6.05 24.17
C GLU A 413 5.51 -4.70 24.82
N CYS A 414 4.56 -4.17 25.61
CA CYS A 414 4.59 -2.81 26.14
C CYS A 414 5.79 -2.50 27.05
N HIS A 415 6.52 -3.52 27.54
CA HIS A 415 7.80 -3.33 28.22
C HIS A 415 8.83 -2.58 27.36
N ASN A 416 8.71 -2.61 26.02
CA ASN A 416 9.55 -1.82 25.12
C ASN A 416 9.27 -0.30 25.21
N MET A 417 8.13 0.12 25.76
CA MET A 417 7.80 1.53 25.96
C MET A 417 8.50 2.14 27.19
N ALA A 418 9.02 1.33 28.09
CA ALA A 418 9.62 1.79 29.36
C ALA A 418 10.90 2.63 29.16
N SER A 419 11.44 2.73 27.94
CA SER A 419 12.48 3.72 27.63
C SER A 419 11.93 5.13 27.83
N GLY A 420 12.55 5.92 28.72
CA GLY A 420 12.01 7.16 29.25
C GLY A 420 11.59 8.25 28.24
N SER A 421 12.05 8.18 27.00
CA SER A 421 11.67 9.11 25.92
C SER A 421 10.28 8.79 25.35
N MET A 422 9.92 7.52 25.22
CA MET A 422 8.62 7.09 24.67
C MET A 422 7.49 7.33 25.66
N LEU A 423 7.66 6.92 26.92
CA LEU A 423 6.66 7.17 27.97
C LEU A 423 6.41 8.67 28.21
N LYS A 424 7.46 9.50 28.16
CA LYS A 424 7.30 10.95 28.23
C LYS A 424 6.46 11.48 27.07
N ARG A 425 6.68 11.05 25.85
CA ARG A 425 5.86 11.46 24.68
C ARG A 425 4.41 11.02 24.83
N LEU A 426 4.17 9.77 25.23
CA LEU A 426 2.82 9.23 25.40
C LEU A 426 2.07 9.87 26.58
N ALA A 427 2.77 10.30 27.63
CA ALA A 427 2.18 11.01 28.75
C ALA A 427 1.58 12.36 28.37
N TYR A 428 2.12 13.03 27.33
CA TYR A 428 1.54 14.28 26.80
C TYR A 428 0.28 14.04 25.96
N ILE A 429 -0.02 12.78 25.60
CA ILE A 429 -1.20 12.45 24.82
C ILE A 429 -2.22 11.80 25.75
N PRO A 430 -3.33 12.47 26.10
CA PRO A 430 -4.32 11.91 27.01
C PRO A 430 -5.20 10.88 26.30
N TYR A 431 -4.62 9.73 25.90
CA TYR A 431 -5.44 8.59 25.50
C TYR A 431 -6.29 8.15 26.69
N LEU A 432 -7.61 8.27 26.58
CA LEU A 432 -8.51 7.84 27.65
C LEU A 432 -8.56 6.31 27.73
N ARG A 433 -8.50 5.62 26.57
CA ARG A 433 -8.56 4.17 26.48
C ARG A 433 -7.18 3.64 26.11
N ARG A 434 -6.67 2.69 26.89
CA ARG A 434 -5.35 2.10 26.64
C ARG A 434 -5.23 0.69 27.17
N ILE A 435 -4.50 -0.14 26.42
CA ILE A 435 -4.19 -1.53 26.75
C ILE A 435 -2.70 -1.75 26.50
N GLY A 436 -1.98 -2.21 27.53
CA GLY A 436 -0.64 -2.75 27.42
C GLY A 436 -0.71 -4.27 27.39
N LEU A 437 0.03 -4.90 26.49
CA LEU A 437 0.14 -6.35 26.36
C LEU A 437 1.59 -6.77 26.58
N SER A 438 1.83 -7.73 27.46
CA SER A 438 3.14 -8.36 27.61
C SER A 438 3.02 -9.68 28.35
N ALA A 439 3.89 -10.63 28.01
CA ALA A 439 4.06 -11.84 28.82
C ALA A 439 4.89 -11.54 30.09
N THR A 440 5.80 -10.59 29.99
CA THR A 440 6.70 -10.16 31.07
C THR A 440 6.72 -8.62 31.12
N PRO A 441 5.68 -8.01 31.72
CA PRO A 441 5.53 -6.56 31.69
C PRO A 441 6.62 -5.82 32.48
N ASP A 442 7.21 -6.44 33.48
CA ASP A 442 8.28 -5.85 34.28
C ASP A 442 9.67 -6.14 33.69
N ARG A 443 10.45 -5.10 33.52
CA ARG A 443 11.84 -5.16 33.07
C ARG A 443 12.75 -5.41 34.28
N GLN A 444 13.75 -6.25 34.12
CA GLN A 444 14.79 -6.42 35.12
C GLN A 444 15.59 -5.14 35.31
N TYR A 445 15.82 -4.75 36.53
CA TYR A 445 16.64 -3.58 36.92
C TYR A 445 16.11 -2.21 36.45
N ASP A 446 14.81 -2.07 36.18
CA ASP A 446 14.19 -0.79 35.77
C ASP A 446 12.90 -0.51 36.57
N ASP A 447 13.04 -0.35 37.88
CA ASP A 447 11.90 -0.12 38.80
C ASP A 447 11.14 1.19 38.49
N GLU A 448 11.84 2.23 38.03
CA GLU A 448 11.21 3.50 37.66
C GLU A 448 10.41 3.35 36.36
N GLY A 449 10.97 2.72 35.34
CA GLY A 449 10.30 2.44 34.07
C GLY A 449 9.07 1.57 34.28
N ASN A 450 9.16 0.54 35.11
CA ASN A 450 8.07 -0.34 35.46
C ASN A 450 6.93 0.39 36.19
N ARG A 451 7.25 1.23 37.18
CA ARG A 451 6.25 2.08 37.86
C ARG A 451 5.55 3.04 36.89
N ASN A 452 6.30 3.69 36.01
CA ASN A 452 5.75 4.61 35.03
C ASN A 452 4.84 3.90 34.04
N LEU A 453 5.24 2.70 33.58
CA LEU A 453 4.43 1.86 32.68
C LEU A 453 3.12 1.45 33.35
N ARG A 454 3.18 0.91 34.57
CA ARG A 454 1.99 0.52 35.34
C ARG A 454 1.06 1.70 35.58
N LYS A 455 1.59 2.85 35.96
CA LYS A 455 0.81 4.09 36.13
C LYS A 455 0.15 4.51 34.81
N PHE A 456 0.87 4.44 33.70
CA PHE A 456 0.33 4.79 32.38
C PHE A 456 -0.86 3.89 32.01
N PHE A 457 -0.82 2.60 32.27
CA PHE A 457 -1.90 1.66 31.99
C PHE A 457 -2.91 1.50 33.13
N GLY A 458 -2.78 2.24 34.24
CA GLY A 458 -3.71 2.16 35.36
C GLY A 458 -3.65 0.82 36.11
N ALA A 459 -2.45 0.22 36.17
CA ALA A 459 -2.17 -1.07 36.80
C ALA A 459 -1.17 -0.93 37.97
N GLU A 460 -1.28 0.15 38.74
CA GLU A 460 -0.32 0.49 39.80
C GLU A 460 -0.22 -0.58 40.89
N ASN A 461 -1.34 -1.17 41.27
CA ASN A 461 -1.42 -2.13 42.35
C ASN A 461 -1.46 -3.60 41.89
N HIS A 462 -2.02 -3.87 40.74
CA HIS A 462 -2.17 -5.20 40.18
C HIS A 462 -2.31 -5.14 38.65
N TYR A 463 -2.01 -6.22 37.94
CA TYR A 463 -2.33 -6.29 36.53
C TYR A 463 -3.85 -6.33 36.33
N THR A 464 -4.29 -5.81 35.20
CA THR A 464 -5.73 -5.79 34.89
C THR A 464 -6.22 -7.21 34.58
N TYR A 465 -5.33 -8.02 34.03
CA TYR A 465 -5.52 -9.45 33.80
C TYR A 465 -4.17 -10.18 33.82
N GLU A 466 -4.13 -11.35 34.45
CA GLU A 466 -3.00 -12.30 34.48
C GLU A 466 -3.43 -13.68 33.99
#